data_c148985248f10213f14e41b139004288
#
_entry.id   c148985248f10213f14e41b139004288
#
_cell.length_a   1.000
_cell.length_b   1.000
_cell.length_c   1.000
_cell.angle_alpha   90.00
_cell.angle_beta   90.00
_cell.angle_gamma   90.00
#
_symmetry.space_group_name_H-M   'P 1'
#
loop_
_entity.id
_entity.type
_entity.pdbx_description
1 polymer ?
#
loop_
_entity_poly.entity_id
_entity_poly.type
_entity_poly.pdbx_seq_one_letter_code
_entity_poly.pdbx_strand_id
1 'polypeptide(L)'
;MNIKLNLLMIVMVTYGCNGNNPASDEEYSPLETVDYVDIERFMGDWYVIANIPTFIEKRATNAIESYKLNDKGEVETTFTFYEDSPKGKKKKYSPKGFIYNTETNAEWRMQFLWPIKMPFLIIDLDEDYSFTVIGVPNRNYVWIMSREPFINPDTYEEIITKLKEVGYEISKIKMIRQEWENS
;
A
#
# COMPACT_ATOMS: atom_id res chain seq x y z
N MET A 1 51.13 59.95 -7.68
CA MET A 1 51.64 58.59 -7.48
C MET A 1 50.46 57.66 -7.72
N ASN A 2 50.29 57.27 -8.98
CA ASN A 2 49.09 56.54 -9.43
C ASN A 2 49.38 55.03 -9.48
N ILE A 3 48.76 54.30 -8.57
CA ILE A 3 48.80 52.83 -8.53
C ILE A 3 47.66 52.31 -9.43
N LYS A 4 48.03 51.76 -10.58
CA LYS A 4 47.08 51.03 -11.46
C LYS A 4 46.84 49.63 -10.91
N LEU A 5 45.63 49.38 -10.46
CA LEU A 5 45.18 48.07 -9.99
C LEU A 5 44.77 47.24 -11.23
N ASN A 6 45.59 46.25 -11.59
CA ASN A 6 45.26 45.28 -12.63
C ASN A 6 44.27 44.27 -12.09
N LEU A 7 43.06 44.32 -12.61
CA LEU A 7 41.99 43.31 -12.33
C LEU A 7 42.23 42.08 -13.21
N LEU A 8 42.77 41.04 -12.63
CA LEU A 8 42.95 39.74 -13.27
C LEU A 8 41.64 38.97 -13.25
N MET A 9 40.99 38.90 -14.40
CA MET A 9 39.71 38.18 -14.57
C MET A 9 40.02 36.67 -14.65
N ILE A 10 39.80 35.92 -13.59
CA ILE A 10 39.87 34.45 -13.56
C ILE A 10 38.54 33.92 -14.09
N VAL A 11 38.59 33.42 -15.35
CA VAL A 11 37.47 32.65 -15.92
C VAL A 11 37.51 31.23 -15.34
N MET A 12 36.69 30.93 -14.37
CA MET A 12 36.44 29.57 -13.94
C MET A 12 35.54 28.87 -14.96
N VAL A 13 36.12 28.03 -15.78
CA VAL A 13 35.38 27.07 -16.58
C VAL A 13 34.94 25.94 -15.67
N THR A 14 33.69 25.99 -15.20
CA THR A 14 33.07 24.84 -14.51
C THR A 14 32.69 23.80 -15.55
N TYR A 15 33.48 22.73 -15.64
CA TYR A 15 33.06 21.50 -16.30
C TYR A 15 31.90 20.90 -15.48
N GLY A 16 30.66 21.16 -15.92
CA GLY A 16 29.52 20.46 -15.45
C GLY A 16 29.59 19.00 -15.90
N CYS A 17 29.91 18.08 -14.98
CA CYS A 17 29.63 16.67 -15.19
C CYS A 17 28.12 16.49 -15.25
N ASN A 18 27.61 16.43 -16.48
CA ASN A 18 26.26 15.94 -16.74
C ASN A 18 26.27 14.42 -16.47
N GLY A 19 26.10 14.04 -15.22
CA GLY A 19 25.74 12.70 -14.84
C GLY A 19 24.29 12.47 -15.25
N ASN A 20 24.05 12.05 -16.48
CA ASN A 20 22.79 11.43 -16.88
C ASN A 20 22.66 10.13 -16.09
N ASN A 21 22.01 10.18 -14.95
CA ASN A 21 21.38 9.02 -14.35
C ASN A 21 20.06 8.85 -15.11
N PRO A 22 19.87 7.79 -15.90
CA PRO A 22 18.55 7.42 -16.37
C PRO A 22 17.88 6.60 -15.26
N ALA A 23 17.58 7.21 -14.14
CA ALA A 23 16.45 6.80 -13.33
C ALA A 23 15.26 7.46 -14.03
N SER A 24 14.56 6.70 -14.84
CA SER A 24 13.27 7.10 -15.38
C SER A 24 12.35 7.35 -14.18
N ASP A 25 12.20 8.61 -13.81
CA ASP A 25 11.00 9.06 -13.10
C ASP A 25 9.84 8.88 -14.09
N GLU A 26 9.37 7.64 -14.27
CA GLU A 26 8.06 7.39 -14.84
C GLU A 26 7.08 8.00 -13.83
N GLU A 27 6.64 9.22 -14.12
CA GLU A 27 5.61 9.92 -13.37
C GLU A 27 4.29 9.20 -13.69
N TYR A 28 3.99 8.15 -12.94
CA TYR A 28 2.71 7.46 -13.05
C TYR A 28 1.56 8.42 -12.71
N SER A 29 0.47 8.34 -13.46
CA SER A 29 -0.78 9.01 -13.13
C SER A 29 -1.18 8.75 -11.67
N PRO A 30 -1.92 9.66 -11.02
CA PRO A 30 -2.48 9.40 -9.69
C PRO A 30 -3.16 8.03 -9.65
N LEU A 31 -2.99 7.31 -8.54
CA LEU A 31 -3.61 6.01 -8.37
C LEU A 31 -5.12 6.19 -8.19
N GLU A 32 -5.90 5.66 -9.13
CA GLU A 32 -7.36 5.74 -9.10
C GLU A 32 -7.94 4.75 -8.10
N THR A 33 -9.02 5.14 -7.44
CA THR A 33 -9.82 4.27 -6.58
C THR A 33 -11.00 3.70 -7.35
N VAL A 34 -11.65 2.67 -6.80
CA VAL A 34 -12.96 2.24 -7.28
C VAL A 34 -13.99 3.36 -7.16
N ASP A 35 -15.03 3.33 -7.99
CA ASP A 35 -16.05 4.36 -8.05
C ASP A 35 -16.84 4.53 -6.74
N TYR A 36 -17.13 3.42 -6.07
CA TYR A 36 -17.88 3.44 -4.81
C TYR A 36 -17.62 2.18 -3.96
N VAL A 37 -17.65 2.37 -2.64
CA VAL A 37 -17.57 1.29 -1.64
C VAL A 37 -18.77 1.37 -0.69
N ASP A 38 -19.56 0.32 -0.66
CA ASP A 38 -20.53 0.10 0.42
C ASP A 38 -19.77 -0.28 1.68
N ILE A 39 -19.73 0.63 2.63
CA ILE A 39 -18.93 0.48 3.85
C ILE A 39 -19.41 -0.72 4.69
N GLU A 40 -20.70 -0.96 4.78
CA GLU A 40 -21.24 -2.06 5.59
C GLU A 40 -20.84 -3.41 5.00
N ARG A 41 -20.90 -3.56 3.67
CA ARG A 41 -20.43 -4.76 2.96
C ARG A 41 -18.91 -4.95 3.07
N PHE A 42 -18.15 -3.83 3.15
CA PHE A 42 -16.70 -3.90 3.26
C PHE A 42 -16.21 -4.33 4.65
N MET A 43 -17.02 -4.13 5.69
CA MET A 43 -16.67 -4.54 7.06
C MET A 43 -16.50 -6.06 7.20
N GLY A 44 -15.91 -6.49 8.32
CA GLY A 44 -15.58 -7.89 8.61
C GLY A 44 -14.13 -8.25 8.29
N ASP A 45 -13.89 -9.55 8.13
CA ASP A 45 -12.55 -10.10 7.98
C ASP A 45 -12.13 -10.19 6.52
N TRP A 46 -10.84 -9.88 6.27
CA TRP A 46 -10.16 -10.02 5.02
C TRP A 46 -8.84 -10.75 5.22
N TYR A 47 -8.66 -11.87 4.54
CA TYR A 47 -7.39 -12.58 4.52
C TYR A 47 -6.42 -11.86 3.60
N VAL A 48 -5.22 -11.53 4.08
CA VAL A 48 -4.17 -10.94 3.23
C VAL A 48 -3.49 -12.05 2.43
N ILE A 49 -3.79 -12.12 1.14
CA ILE A 49 -3.30 -13.18 0.25
C ILE A 49 -1.88 -12.88 -0.24
N ALA A 50 -1.63 -11.61 -0.61
CA ALA A 50 -0.31 -11.16 -1.02
C ALA A 50 -0.13 -9.68 -0.70
N ASN A 51 1.11 -9.24 -0.54
CA ASN A 51 1.41 -7.83 -0.32
C ASN A 51 2.83 -7.43 -0.77
N ILE A 52 3.06 -6.12 -0.93
CA ILE A 52 4.40 -5.56 -0.77
C ILE A 52 4.54 -5.24 0.73
N PRO A 53 5.33 -6.03 1.49
CA PRO A 53 5.26 -6.00 2.95
C PRO A 53 5.88 -4.73 3.52
N THR A 54 5.21 -4.15 4.52
CA THR A 54 5.83 -3.18 5.42
C THR A 54 6.88 -3.85 6.30
N PHE A 55 7.62 -3.07 7.09
CA PHE A 55 8.66 -3.64 7.96
C PHE A 55 8.11 -4.60 9.03
N ILE A 56 6.84 -4.45 9.43
CA ILE A 56 6.20 -5.31 10.44
C ILE A 56 5.66 -6.62 9.86
N GLU A 57 5.43 -6.67 8.54
CA GLU A 57 4.76 -7.81 7.85
C GLU A 57 5.71 -8.77 7.16
N LYS A 58 7.02 -8.48 7.13
CA LYS A 58 8.01 -9.24 6.34
C LYS A 58 8.00 -10.76 6.58
N ARG A 59 7.51 -11.20 7.73
CA ARG A 59 7.47 -12.60 8.15
C ARG A 59 6.06 -13.05 8.55
N ALA A 60 5.03 -12.35 8.02
CA ALA A 60 3.65 -12.65 8.34
C ALA A 60 3.17 -13.93 7.66
N THR A 61 2.42 -14.72 8.40
CA THR A 61 1.63 -15.87 7.93
C THR A 61 0.25 -15.80 8.56
N ASN A 62 -0.78 -16.40 7.96
CA ASN A 62 -2.16 -16.34 8.45
C ASN A 62 -2.58 -14.92 8.82
N ALA A 63 -2.33 -13.97 7.91
CA ALA A 63 -2.60 -12.57 8.13
C ALA A 63 -4.07 -12.25 7.81
N ILE A 64 -4.73 -11.57 8.74
CA ILE A 64 -6.11 -11.09 8.60
C ILE A 64 -6.18 -9.63 9.00
N GLU A 65 -6.87 -8.83 8.20
CA GLU A 65 -7.37 -7.51 8.55
C GLU A 65 -8.87 -7.57 8.80
N SER A 66 -9.30 -7.11 9.97
CA SER A 66 -10.70 -7.05 10.37
C SER A 66 -11.11 -5.59 10.50
N TYR A 67 -12.20 -5.20 9.86
CA TYR A 67 -12.73 -3.85 9.89
C TYR A 67 -14.12 -3.81 10.56
N LYS A 68 -14.34 -2.77 11.37
CA LYS A 68 -15.64 -2.53 12.01
C LYS A 68 -15.91 -1.03 12.06
N LEU A 69 -17.03 -0.61 11.52
CA LEU A 69 -17.49 0.78 11.66
C LEU A 69 -18.00 1.02 13.07
N ASN A 70 -17.55 2.09 13.73
CA ASN A 70 -18.03 2.50 15.04
C ASN A 70 -19.08 3.62 14.93
N ASP A 71 -19.73 3.95 16.05
CA ASP A 71 -20.78 4.97 16.12
C ASP A 71 -20.31 6.40 15.77
N LYS A 72 -18.99 6.62 15.66
CA LYS A 72 -18.38 7.89 15.28
C LYS A 72 -18.06 7.97 13.78
N GLY A 73 -18.35 6.92 13.00
CA GLY A 73 -17.97 6.81 11.60
C GLY A 73 -16.47 6.51 11.38
N GLU A 74 -15.74 6.10 12.42
CA GLU A 74 -14.36 5.64 12.29
C GLU A 74 -14.35 4.13 12.03
N VAL A 75 -13.36 3.64 11.28
CA VAL A 75 -13.15 2.21 11.04
C VAL A 75 -12.16 1.67 12.06
N GLU A 76 -12.67 0.92 13.04
CA GLU A 76 -11.85 0.15 13.96
C GLU A 76 -11.22 -1.00 13.20
N THR A 77 -9.89 -1.01 13.12
CA THR A 77 -9.14 -2.04 12.40
C THR A 77 -8.41 -2.94 13.37
N THR A 78 -8.43 -4.22 13.11
CA THR A 78 -7.59 -5.21 13.79
C THR A 78 -6.78 -5.98 12.76
N PHE A 79 -5.47 -5.79 12.76
CA PHE A 79 -4.55 -6.57 11.93
C PHE A 79 -3.87 -7.63 12.78
N THR A 80 -4.05 -8.90 12.42
CA THR A 80 -3.43 -10.04 13.11
C THR A 80 -2.67 -10.92 12.13
N PHE A 81 -1.55 -11.47 12.58
CA PHE A 81 -0.79 -12.48 11.84
C PHE A 81 0.07 -13.33 12.79
N TYR A 82 0.64 -14.41 12.28
CA TYR A 82 1.63 -15.22 12.98
C TYR A 82 3.00 -14.99 12.34
N GLU A 83 4.03 -14.84 13.18
CA GLU A 83 5.39 -14.53 12.74
C GLU A 83 6.12 -15.82 12.36
N ASP A 84 6.73 -15.87 11.19
CA ASP A 84 7.53 -16.94 10.61
C ASP A 84 6.76 -18.20 10.20
N SER A 85 5.72 -18.59 10.90
CA SER A 85 4.94 -19.78 10.59
C SER A 85 3.50 -19.67 11.12
N PRO A 86 2.53 -20.42 10.58
CA PRO A 86 1.15 -20.45 11.04
C PRO A 86 0.96 -20.81 12.53
N LYS A 87 2.00 -21.42 13.14
CA LYS A 87 2.05 -21.75 14.59
C LYS A 87 3.02 -20.86 15.36
N GLY A 88 3.51 -19.80 14.72
CA GLY A 88 4.46 -18.85 15.29
C GLY A 88 3.83 -17.92 16.32
N LYS A 89 4.56 -16.89 16.69
CA LYS A 89 4.07 -15.89 17.65
C LYS A 89 2.99 -15.02 17.01
N LYS A 90 1.79 -15.02 17.58
CA LYS A 90 0.70 -14.15 17.15
C LYS A 90 1.03 -12.70 17.44
N LYS A 91 0.89 -11.84 16.44
CA LYS A 91 0.96 -10.38 16.52
C LYS A 91 -0.41 -9.79 16.32
N LYS A 92 -0.66 -8.66 16.96
CA LYS A 92 -1.91 -7.89 16.81
C LYS A 92 -1.59 -6.40 16.80
N TYR A 93 -2.15 -5.69 15.86
CA TYR A 93 -2.14 -4.23 15.75
C TYR A 93 -3.57 -3.73 15.64
N SER A 94 -3.84 -2.53 16.12
CA SER A 94 -5.19 -1.95 16.12
C SER A 94 -5.13 -0.50 15.62
N PRO A 95 -4.81 -0.28 14.33
CA PRO A 95 -4.86 1.05 13.74
C PRO A 95 -6.31 1.54 13.66
N LYS A 96 -6.48 2.85 13.45
CA LYS A 96 -7.79 3.45 13.16
C LYS A 96 -7.85 3.88 11.71
N GLY A 97 -8.95 3.55 11.04
CA GLY A 97 -9.29 4.04 9.72
C GLY A 97 -10.25 5.23 9.81
N PHE A 98 -10.03 6.21 8.93
CA PHE A 98 -10.91 7.37 8.76
C PHE A 98 -11.30 7.43 7.30
N ILE A 99 -12.57 7.35 6.99
CA ILE A 99 -13.07 7.54 5.64
C ILE A 99 -12.80 9.00 5.27
N TYR A 100 -11.95 9.21 4.27
CA TYR A 100 -11.53 10.54 3.85
C TYR A 100 -12.41 11.10 2.74
N ASN A 101 -12.70 10.29 1.72
CA ASN A 101 -13.65 10.63 0.68
C ASN A 101 -14.99 9.95 1.00
N THR A 102 -15.97 10.71 1.48
CA THR A 102 -17.30 10.22 1.86
C THR A 102 -18.28 10.13 0.69
N GLU A 103 -17.89 10.57 -0.52
CA GLU A 103 -18.71 10.41 -1.73
C GLU A 103 -18.55 9.01 -2.31
N THR A 104 -17.30 8.54 -2.40
CA THR A 104 -16.97 7.21 -2.93
C THR A 104 -16.73 6.17 -1.85
N ASN A 105 -16.37 6.58 -0.63
CA ASN A 105 -15.90 5.75 0.48
C ASN A 105 -14.64 4.91 0.15
N ALA A 106 -13.98 5.18 -0.97
CA ALA A 106 -12.85 4.37 -1.45
C ALA A 106 -11.47 4.89 -1.00
N GLU A 107 -11.43 6.08 -0.41
CA GLU A 107 -10.19 6.67 0.11
C GLU A 107 -10.28 6.84 1.61
N TRP A 108 -9.38 6.19 2.35
CA TRP A 108 -9.28 6.29 3.80
C TRP A 108 -7.92 6.83 4.21
N ARG A 109 -7.81 7.13 5.51
CA ARG A 109 -6.56 7.45 6.19
C ARG A 109 -6.39 6.50 7.36
N MET A 110 -5.34 5.67 7.31
CA MET A 110 -5.01 4.72 8.38
C MET A 110 -4.02 5.32 9.37
N GLN A 111 -4.32 5.23 10.65
CA GLN A 111 -3.49 5.75 11.74
C GLN A 111 -2.98 4.62 12.62
N PHE A 112 -1.72 4.23 12.41
CA PHE A 112 -1.00 3.26 13.26
C PHE A 112 -0.40 3.91 14.49
N LEU A 113 0.06 5.16 14.34
CA LEU A 113 0.68 5.95 15.40
C LEU A 113 0.21 7.40 15.31
N TRP A 114 -0.36 7.90 16.40
CA TRP A 114 -0.75 9.32 16.48
C TRP A 114 0.49 10.24 16.37
N PRO A 115 0.46 11.37 15.62
CA PRO A 115 -0.67 11.88 14.82
C PRO A 115 -0.65 11.46 13.33
N ILE A 116 0.20 10.51 12.95
CA ILE A 116 0.50 10.18 11.55
C ILE A 116 -0.66 9.38 10.93
N LYS A 117 -1.21 9.88 9.84
CA LYS A 117 -2.24 9.21 9.03
C LYS A 117 -1.67 8.93 7.63
N MET A 118 -1.76 7.70 7.18
CA MET A 118 -1.28 7.24 5.87
C MET A 118 -2.44 7.01 4.92
N PRO A 119 -2.29 7.33 3.61
CA PRO A 119 -3.29 6.99 2.62
C PRO A 119 -3.54 5.48 2.56
N PHE A 120 -4.79 5.13 2.33
CA PHE A 120 -5.28 3.77 2.14
C PHE A 120 -6.36 3.85 1.07
N LEU A 121 -6.03 3.40 -0.13
CA LEU A 121 -6.85 3.53 -1.33
C LEU A 121 -7.39 2.16 -1.72
N ILE A 122 -8.70 2.04 -1.83
CA ILE A 122 -9.34 0.83 -2.38
C ILE A 122 -9.30 0.98 -3.91
N ILE A 123 -8.36 0.28 -4.57
CA ILE A 123 -8.05 0.45 -5.98
C ILE A 123 -8.63 -0.64 -6.87
N ASP A 124 -9.04 -1.76 -6.27
CA ASP A 124 -9.82 -2.80 -6.92
C ASP A 124 -10.75 -3.45 -5.89
N LEU A 125 -11.96 -3.80 -6.29
CA LEU A 125 -12.97 -4.41 -5.44
C LEU A 125 -13.94 -5.19 -6.32
N ASP A 126 -14.09 -6.46 -6.02
CA ASP A 126 -15.06 -7.32 -6.68
C ASP A 126 -16.51 -6.91 -6.38
N GLU A 127 -17.42 -7.05 -7.33
CA GLU A 127 -18.83 -6.68 -7.19
C GLU A 127 -19.52 -7.42 -6.03
N ASP A 128 -19.12 -8.68 -5.78
CA ASP A 128 -19.60 -9.49 -4.68
C ASP A 128 -18.81 -9.28 -3.38
N TYR A 129 -17.79 -8.41 -3.39
CA TYR A 129 -16.89 -8.17 -2.27
C TYR A 129 -16.10 -9.44 -1.85
N SER A 130 -15.78 -10.29 -2.80
CA SER A 130 -15.03 -11.52 -2.55
C SER A 130 -13.52 -11.25 -2.43
N PHE A 131 -13.00 -10.26 -3.17
CA PHE A 131 -11.62 -9.77 -3.05
C PHE A 131 -11.55 -8.25 -3.12
N THR A 132 -10.45 -7.69 -2.64
CA THR A 132 -10.13 -6.26 -2.75
C THR A 132 -8.62 -6.05 -2.86
N VAL A 133 -8.22 -4.94 -3.46
CA VAL A 133 -6.83 -4.50 -3.54
C VAL A 133 -6.70 -3.12 -2.91
N ILE A 134 -5.81 -3.01 -1.95
CA ILE A 134 -5.50 -1.77 -1.27
C ILE A 134 -4.15 -1.26 -1.73
N GLY A 135 -4.11 -0.01 -2.16
CA GLY A 135 -2.89 0.64 -2.60
C GLY A 135 -2.54 1.90 -1.81
N VAL A 136 -1.34 2.39 -2.05
CA VAL A 136 -0.87 3.70 -1.58
C VAL A 136 -0.34 4.53 -2.77
N PRO A 137 -0.47 5.87 -2.75
CA PRO A 137 -0.15 6.71 -3.92
C PRO A 137 1.27 6.54 -4.48
N ASN A 138 2.25 6.25 -3.62
CA ASN A 138 3.65 6.09 -4.00
C ASN A 138 4.02 4.66 -4.43
N ARG A 139 3.06 3.74 -4.54
CA ARG A 139 3.21 2.31 -4.92
C ARG A 139 4.20 1.53 -4.05
N ASN A 140 4.62 2.04 -2.92
CA ASN A 140 5.55 1.35 -2.03
C ASN A 140 4.92 0.15 -1.31
N TYR A 141 3.60 0.16 -1.16
CA TYR A 141 2.83 -0.88 -0.47
C TYR A 141 1.56 -1.19 -1.24
N VAL A 142 1.17 -2.45 -1.23
CA VAL A 142 -0.10 -2.97 -1.75
C VAL A 142 -0.51 -4.18 -0.93
N TRP A 143 -1.80 -4.38 -0.75
CA TRP A 143 -2.38 -5.58 -0.14
C TRP A 143 -3.45 -6.12 -1.06
N ILE A 144 -3.32 -7.40 -1.43
CA ILE A 144 -4.34 -8.18 -2.14
C ILE A 144 -5.03 -9.02 -1.08
N MET A 145 -6.31 -8.81 -0.90
CA MET A 145 -7.07 -9.44 0.17
C MET A 145 -8.30 -10.18 -0.38
N SER A 146 -8.72 -11.23 0.31
CA SER A 146 -9.89 -12.03 -0.04
C SER A 146 -10.73 -12.33 1.21
N ARG A 147 -12.02 -12.60 1.01
CA ARG A 147 -12.89 -13.12 2.09
C ARG A 147 -12.56 -14.56 2.48
N GLU A 148 -11.89 -15.28 1.61
CA GLU A 148 -11.42 -16.63 1.85
C GLU A 148 -9.90 -16.67 2.02
N PRO A 149 -9.34 -17.69 2.70
CA PRO A 149 -7.89 -17.81 2.87
C PRO A 149 -7.13 -18.16 1.58
N PHE A 150 -7.79 -18.05 0.45
CA PHE A 150 -7.25 -18.25 -0.90
C PHE A 150 -7.92 -17.29 -1.89
N ILE A 151 -7.35 -17.18 -3.07
CA ILE A 151 -7.92 -16.47 -4.22
C ILE A 151 -7.79 -17.35 -5.46
N ASN A 152 -8.74 -17.23 -6.39
CA ASN A 152 -8.66 -17.94 -7.66
C ASN A 152 -7.37 -17.51 -8.40
N PRO A 153 -6.57 -18.46 -8.94
CA PRO A 153 -5.34 -18.13 -9.66
C PRO A 153 -5.54 -17.17 -10.84
N ASP A 154 -6.60 -17.32 -11.64
CA ASP A 154 -6.87 -16.44 -12.77
C ASP A 154 -7.16 -15.02 -12.29
N THR A 155 -7.98 -14.87 -11.23
CA THR A 155 -8.24 -13.57 -10.59
C THR A 155 -6.96 -12.94 -10.05
N TYR A 156 -6.08 -13.74 -9.43
CA TYR A 156 -4.79 -13.25 -8.95
C TYR A 156 -3.92 -12.70 -10.08
N GLU A 157 -3.81 -13.42 -11.20
CA GLU A 157 -3.04 -12.99 -12.38
C GLU A 157 -3.61 -11.70 -13.01
N GLU A 158 -4.94 -11.56 -13.05
CA GLU A 158 -5.59 -10.33 -13.49
C GLU A 158 -5.23 -9.15 -12.60
N ILE A 159 -5.27 -9.33 -11.26
CA ILE A 159 -4.88 -8.30 -10.28
C ILE A 159 -3.40 -7.92 -10.48
N ILE A 160 -2.50 -8.90 -10.63
CA ILE A 160 -1.07 -8.64 -10.88
C ILE A 160 -0.86 -7.84 -12.16
N THR A 161 -1.61 -8.15 -13.22
CA THR A 161 -1.54 -7.43 -14.49
C THR A 161 -1.98 -5.97 -14.31
N LYS A 162 -3.12 -5.71 -13.67
CA LYS A 162 -3.60 -4.35 -13.34
C LYS A 162 -2.58 -3.58 -12.49
N LEU A 163 -2.01 -4.22 -11.46
CA LEU A 163 -1.01 -3.58 -10.59
C LEU A 163 0.24 -3.18 -11.37
N LYS A 164 0.69 -4.00 -12.32
CA LYS A 164 1.82 -3.66 -13.20
C LYS A 164 1.50 -2.44 -14.07
N GLU A 165 0.30 -2.37 -14.65
CA GLU A 165 -0.14 -1.26 -15.51
C GLU A 165 -0.18 0.08 -14.75
N VAL A 166 -0.57 0.05 -13.47
CA VAL A 166 -0.59 1.26 -12.63
C VAL A 166 0.73 1.54 -11.91
N GLY A 167 1.81 0.81 -12.24
CA GLY A 167 3.17 1.14 -11.83
C GLY A 167 3.68 0.48 -10.56
N TYR A 168 3.08 -0.62 -10.11
CA TYR A 168 3.67 -1.40 -9.02
C TYR A 168 4.82 -2.28 -9.51
N GLU A 169 5.88 -2.37 -8.70
CA GLU A 169 6.97 -3.31 -8.93
C GLU A 169 6.57 -4.72 -8.47
N ILE A 170 6.05 -5.51 -9.44
CA ILE A 170 5.45 -6.82 -9.18
C ILE A 170 6.42 -7.79 -8.50
N SER A 171 7.72 -7.69 -8.77
CA SER A 171 8.76 -8.53 -8.14
C SER A 171 8.82 -8.38 -6.60
N LYS A 172 8.28 -7.29 -6.05
CA LYS A 172 8.22 -7.04 -4.61
C LYS A 172 6.99 -7.65 -3.95
N ILE A 173 5.97 -8.05 -4.72
CA ILE A 173 4.77 -8.68 -4.17
C ILE A 173 5.12 -10.09 -3.69
N LYS A 174 4.70 -10.41 -2.47
CA LYS A 174 4.94 -11.70 -1.82
C LYS A 174 3.62 -12.32 -1.39
N MET A 175 3.44 -13.58 -1.75
CA MET A 175 2.34 -14.39 -1.23
C MET A 175 2.49 -14.57 0.28
N ILE A 176 1.40 -14.42 1.01
CA ILE A 176 1.31 -14.72 2.43
C ILE A 176 0.76 -16.14 2.59
N ARG A 177 1.52 -16.98 3.28
CA ARG A 177 1.11 -18.34 3.58
C ARG A 177 -0.13 -18.32 4.47
N GLN A 178 -1.21 -18.96 3.99
CA GLN A 178 -2.46 -19.15 4.70
C GLN A 178 -2.65 -20.65 4.98
N GLU A 179 -2.58 -21.03 6.26
CA GLU A 179 -2.81 -22.41 6.71
C GLU A 179 -3.68 -22.37 7.97
N TRP A 180 -4.92 -22.76 7.82
CA TRP A 180 -5.91 -22.77 8.91
C TRP A 180 -6.28 -24.20 9.26
N GLU A 181 -6.37 -24.52 10.57
CA GLU A 181 -6.85 -25.81 11.02
C GLU A 181 -8.31 -25.92 10.64
N ASN A 182 -8.67 -26.78 9.68
CA ASN A 182 -10.01 -27.04 9.11
C ASN A 182 -10.39 -26.30 7.82
N SER A 183 -9.44 -25.84 7.03
CA SER A 183 -9.72 -25.41 5.64
C SER A 183 -9.37 -26.50 4.64
#